data_26fc442f850bf7239cd1d4250259ae4f
#
_entry.id   26fc442f850bf7239cd1d4250259ae4f
#
_cell.length_a   1.000
_cell.length_b   1.000
_cell.length_c   1.000
_cell.angle_alpha   90.00
_cell.angle_beta   90.00
_cell.angle_gamma   90.00
#
_symmetry.space_group_name_H-M   'P 1'
#
loop_
_entity.id
_entity.type
_entity.pdbx_description
1 polymer ?
#
loop_
_entity_poly.entity_id
_entity_poly.type
_entity_poly.pdbx_seq_one_letter_code
_entity_poly.pdbx_strand_id
1 'polypeptide(L)'
;AIAGIPRDTIPPCYYAKGNYYSLVGKPPFKRPIYPVPEKAGLGVHVTVDLGGQVRFGPDVEWIDELNYDVDPSRADAFYSAVRAYYPDLPDGSIQPGYSGIRPKLQAPGEPAKDFLVQGPSEHGISGLVNLYGIESPGLTASLAIADQVALLLGIDEPAVI
;
A
#
# COMPACT_ATOMS: atom_id res chain seq x y z
N ALA A 1 -2.90 -7.48 21.32
CA ALA A 1 -4.33 -7.15 21.25
C ALA A 1 -4.71 -6.29 22.44
N ILE A 2 -5.52 -5.26 22.24
CA ILE A 2 -6.09 -4.46 23.32
C ILE A 2 -7.04 -5.38 24.11
N ALA A 3 -6.87 -5.45 25.44
CA ALA A 3 -7.67 -6.32 26.28
C ALA A 3 -9.15 -5.89 26.21
N GLY A 4 -10.04 -6.86 26.00
CA GLY A 4 -11.48 -6.65 26.01
C GLY A 4 -12.16 -6.51 24.65
N ILE A 5 -11.44 -6.38 23.54
CA ILE A 5 -12.06 -6.38 22.20
C ILE A 5 -12.58 -7.80 21.90
N PRO A 6 -13.88 -7.98 21.57
CA PRO A 6 -14.40 -9.26 21.14
C PRO A 6 -13.69 -9.73 19.87
N ARG A 7 -13.23 -10.99 19.87
CA ARG A 7 -12.41 -11.50 18.75
C ARG A 7 -13.15 -11.57 17.42
N ASP A 8 -14.44 -11.75 17.46
CA ASP A 8 -15.33 -11.81 16.29
C ASP A 8 -15.53 -10.45 15.62
N THR A 9 -15.20 -9.35 16.31
CA THR A 9 -15.22 -8.00 15.72
C THR A 9 -13.91 -7.64 15.02
N ILE A 10 -12.84 -8.42 15.21
CA ILE A 10 -11.53 -8.17 14.59
C ILE A 10 -11.50 -8.82 13.21
N PRO A 11 -11.40 -8.04 12.13
CA PRO A 11 -11.34 -8.60 10.79
C PRO A 11 -10.04 -9.37 10.56
N PRO A 12 -10.02 -10.32 9.59
CA PRO A 12 -8.79 -10.95 9.16
C PRO A 12 -7.85 -9.91 8.55
N CYS A 13 -6.55 -10.15 8.65
CA CYS A 13 -5.53 -9.32 8.03
C CYS A 13 -4.66 -10.19 7.13
N TYR A 14 -4.56 -9.79 5.86
CA TYR A 14 -3.69 -10.40 4.87
C TYR A 14 -2.62 -9.41 4.45
N TYR A 15 -1.47 -9.91 4.02
CA TYR A 15 -0.33 -9.05 3.69
C TYR A 15 -0.05 -9.06 2.20
N ALA A 16 -0.27 -7.92 1.55
CA ALA A 16 0.10 -7.70 0.15
C ALA A 16 1.38 -6.88 0.09
N LYS A 17 2.51 -7.54 -0.11
CA LYS A 17 3.82 -6.92 -0.25
C LYS A 17 3.96 -6.35 -1.65
N GLY A 18 4.47 -5.13 -1.74
CA GLY A 18 4.86 -4.47 -2.98
C GLY A 18 6.36 -4.25 -3.01
N ASN A 19 7.02 -4.85 -3.98
CA ASN A 19 8.46 -4.72 -4.14
C ASN A 19 8.79 -3.55 -5.08
N TYR A 20 9.91 -2.87 -4.83
CA TYR A 20 10.42 -1.80 -5.66
C TYR A 20 11.87 -2.06 -6.06
N TYR A 21 12.18 -1.75 -7.32
CA TYR A 21 13.54 -1.84 -7.86
C TYR A 21 14.03 -0.45 -8.22
N SER A 22 15.27 -0.14 -7.86
CA SER A 22 15.93 1.13 -8.18
C SER A 22 16.65 1.04 -9.51
N LEU A 23 16.52 2.07 -10.35
CA LEU A 23 17.28 2.20 -11.58
C LEU A 23 18.73 2.64 -11.26
N VAL A 24 19.69 1.92 -11.82
CA VAL A 24 21.11 2.26 -11.76
C VAL A 24 21.49 3.15 -12.93
N GLY A 25 22.30 4.18 -12.67
CA GLY A 25 22.75 5.11 -13.71
C GLY A 25 21.85 6.35 -13.86
N LYS A 26 21.98 7.01 -15.00
CA LYS A 26 21.26 8.27 -15.27
C LYS A 26 19.79 7.99 -15.59
N PRO A 27 18.85 8.51 -14.80
CA PRO A 27 17.44 8.26 -15.03
C PRO A 27 16.92 9.02 -16.26
N PRO A 28 16.13 8.37 -17.14
CA PRO A 28 15.49 9.04 -18.28
C PRO A 28 14.24 9.82 -17.87
N PHE A 29 13.69 9.52 -16.69
CA PHE A 29 12.43 10.08 -16.22
C PHE A 29 12.64 11.28 -15.31
N LYS A 30 11.83 12.32 -15.52
CA LYS A 30 11.79 13.53 -14.68
C LYS A 30 10.48 13.66 -13.90
N ARG A 31 9.56 12.71 -14.06
CA ARG A 31 8.22 12.69 -13.45
C ARG A 31 7.80 11.26 -13.21
N PRO A 32 6.88 11.02 -12.26
CA PRO A 32 6.21 9.73 -12.13
C PRO A 32 5.47 9.35 -13.42
N ILE A 33 5.43 8.06 -13.72
CA ILE A 33 4.68 7.48 -14.83
C ILE A 33 3.81 6.36 -14.28
N TYR A 34 2.52 6.44 -14.59
CA TYR A 34 1.53 5.44 -14.20
C TYR A 34 1.00 4.79 -15.47
N PRO A 35 1.40 3.57 -15.81
CA PRO A 35 0.80 2.83 -16.91
C PRO A 35 -0.69 2.60 -16.65
N VAL A 36 -1.44 2.36 -17.73
CA VAL A 36 -2.87 2.01 -17.59
C VAL A 36 -2.98 0.73 -16.75
N PRO A 37 -3.87 0.69 -15.74
CA PRO A 37 -4.03 -0.50 -14.92
C PRO A 37 -4.38 -1.73 -15.76
N GLU A 38 -3.67 -2.83 -15.53
CA GLU A 38 -4.00 -4.13 -16.09
C GLU A 38 -5.03 -4.85 -15.21
N LYS A 39 -5.69 -5.89 -15.76
CA LYS A 39 -6.75 -6.63 -15.05
C LYS A 39 -6.35 -7.21 -13.70
N ALA A 40 -5.05 -7.35 -13.42
CA ALA A 40 -4.51 -7.97 -12.20
C ALA A 40 -3.77 -7.00 -11.27
N GLY A 41 -3.69 -5.69 -11.57
CA GLY A 41 -2.97 -4.73 -10.72
C GLY A 41 -2.78 -3.37 -11.36
N LEU A 42 -2.18 -2.44 -10.60
CA LEU A 42 -1.93 -1.06 -11.06
C LEU A 42 -0.79 -0.95 -12.09
N GLY A 43 -0.14 -2.06 -12.44
CA GLY A 43 1.08 -2.06 -13.25
C GLY A 43 2.30 -1.53 -12.47
N VAL A 44 3.49 -1.76 -13.01
CA VAL A 44 4.74 -1.27 -12.42
C VAL A 44 4.92 0.21 -12.76
N HIS A 45 4.79 1.07 -11.76
CA HIS A 45 4.92 2.53 -11.92
C HIS A 45 6.38 2.96 -11.98
N VAL A 46 6.63 4.16 -12.52
CA VAL A 46 7.85 4.93 -12.30
C VAL A 46 7.60 5.94 -11.21
N THR A 47 8.39 5.91 -10.15
CA THR A 47 8.47 6.99 -9.16
C THR A 47 9.82 7.66 -9.22
N VAL A 48 9.84 8.99 -9.02
CA VAL A 48 11.06 9.79 -8.96
C VAL A 48 11.06 10.49 -7.61
N ASP A 49 12.08 10.25 -6.81
CA ASP A 49 12.21 10.94 -5.51
C ASP A 49 12.81 12.35 -5.67
N LEU A 50 12.86 13.08 -4.57
CA LEU A 50 13.38 14.46 -4.56
C LEU A 50 14.86 14.56 -4.94
N GLY A 51 15.63 13.46 -4.80
CA GLY A 51 17.02 13.37 -5.26
C GLY A 51 17.14 12.99 -6.74
N GLY A 52 16.02 12.75 -7.44
CA GLY A 52 16.00 12.33 -8.84
C GLY A 52 16.23 10.84 -9.04
N GLN A 53 16.28 10.03 -7.96
CA GLN A 53 16.39 8.58 -8.06
C GLN A 53 15.09 7.99 -8.60
N VAL A 54 15.20 7.15 -9.63
CA VAL A 54 14.07 6.44 -10.22
C VAL A 54 13.90 5.06 -9.58
N ARG A 55 12.64 4.72 -9.29
CA ARG A 55 12.22 3.39 -8.84
C ARG A 55 11.05 2.89 -9.65
N PHE A 56 11.03 1.59 -9.87
CA PHE A 56 9.95 0.87 -10.54
C PHE A 56 9.20 0.03 -9.50
N GLY A 57 7.88 0.04 -9.54
CA GLY A 57 7.04 -0.70 -8.61
C GLY A 57 5.78 0.06 -8.19
N PRO A 58 4.99 -0.58 -7.33
CA PRO A 58 5.22 -1.92 -6.81
C PRO A 58 4.72 -3.01 -7.76
N ASP A 59 5.19 -4.24 -7.55
CA ASP A 59 4.45 -5.45 -7.89
C ASP A 59 3.46 -5.81 -6.78
N VAL A 60 2.88 -7.02 -6.82
CA VAL A 60 2.06 -7.57 -5.74
C VAL A 60 2.53 -8.99 -5.43
N GLU A 61 2.87 -9.20 -4.16
CA GLU A 61 3.27 -10.48 -3.60
C GLU A 61 2.48 -10.73 -2.31
N TRP A 62 1.65 -11.76 -2.29
CA TRP A 62 0.97 -12.16 -1.06
C TRP A 62 1.93 -12.96 -0.19
N ILE A 63 2.01 -12.60 1.09
CA ILE A 63 2.93 -13.21 2.05
C ILE A 63 2.17 -13.57 3.33
N ASP A 64 2.59 -14.66 3.99
CA ASP A 64 1.98 -15.11 5.23
C ASP A 64 2.65 -14.49 6.47
N GLU A 65 3.92 -14.12 6.35
CA GLU A 65 4.71 -13.51 7.42
C GLU A 65 5.31 -12.18 6.97
N LEU A 66 5.47 -11.25 7.91
CA LEU A 66 6.07 -9.94 7.64
C LEU A 66 7.54 -10.10 7.27
N ASN A 67 7.84 -9.89 6.00
CA ASN A 67 9.19 -9.88 5.44
C ASN A 67 9.33 -8.75 4.43
N TYR A 68 10.26 -7.83 4.69
CA TYR A 68 10.53 -6.66 3.85
C TYR A 68 11.68 -6.86 2.86
N ASP A 69 12.31 -8.05 2.83
CA ASP A 69 13.39 -8.33 1.89
C ASP A 69 12.85 -8.38 0.45
N VAL A 70 13.54 -7.74 -0.47
CA VAL A 70 13.20 -7.77 -1.89
C VAL A 70 13.96 -8.91 -2.56
N ASP A 71 13.23 -9.89 -3.10
CA ASP A 71 13.82 -11.01 -3.81
C ASP A 71 14.40 -10.57 -5.16
N PRO A 72 15.73 -10.67 -5.38
CA PRO A 72 16.36 -10.26 -6.63
C PRO A 72 15.82 -11.00 -7.87
N SER A 73 15.33 -12.22 -7.72
CA SER A 73 14.81 -13.04 -8.83
C SER A 73 13.55 -12.48 -9.47
N ARG A 74 12.80 -11.64 -8.75
CA ARG A 74 11.61 -10.99 -9.27
C ARG A 74 11.91 -9.90 -10.31
N ALA A 75 13.18 -9.49 -10.48
CA ALA A 75 13.59 -8.45 -11.43
C ALA A 75 13.14 -8.74 -12.87
N ASP A 76 13.09 -9.99 -13.30
CA ASP A 76 12.71 -10.37 -14.67
C ASP A 76 11.29 -9.91 -15.02
N ALA A 77 10.35 -10.01 -14.07
CA ALA A 77 8.99 -9.52 -14.25
C ALA A 77 8.95 -7.99 -14.37
N PHE A 78 9.82 -7.28 -13.61
CA PHE A 78 9.94 -5.83 -13.71
C PHE A 78 10.52 -5.39 -15.05
N TYR A 79 11.55 -6.07 -15.58
CA TYR A 79 12.06 -5.78 -16.92
C TYR A 79 10.96 -5.89 -17.97
N SER A 80 10.16 -6.95 -17.93
CA SER A 80 9.06 -7.15 -18.87
C SER A 80 8.03 -6.05 -18.79
N ALA A 81 7.59 -5.69 -17.58
CA ALA A 81 6.58 -4.66 -17.36
C ALA A 81 7.08 -3.25 -17.74
N VAL A 82 8.32 -2.89 -17.36
CA VAL A 82 8.89 -1.58 -17.63
C VAL A 82 9.18 -1.39 -19.12
N ARG A 83 9.67 -2.41 -19.80
CA ARG A 83 9.95 -2.35 -21.24
C ARG A 83 8.72 -2.15 -22.11
N ALA A 84 7.52 -2.37 -21.59
CA ALA A 84 6.28 -2.03 -22.30
C ALA A 84 6.16 -0.51 -22.56
N TYR A 85 6.73 0.33 -21.70
CA TYR A 85 6.72 1.80 -21.85
C TYR A 85 8.12 2.43 -21.92
N TYR A 86 9.16 1.70 -21.58
CA TYR A 86 10.57 2.09 -21.72
C TYR A 86 11.37 0.92 -22.34
N PRO A 87 11.25 0.71 -23.67
CA PRO A 87 11.88 -0.42 -24.38
C PRO A 87 13.39 -0.47 -24.24
N ASP A 88 14.04 0.70 -24.09
CA ASP A 88 15.51 0.84 -24.01
C ASP A 88 16.08 0.55 -22.61
N LEU A 89 15.29 0.01 -21.67
CA LEU A 89 15.79 -0.36 -20.33
C LEU A 89 16.90 -1.40 -20.45
N PRO A 90 18.16 -1.07 -20.10
CA PRO A 90 19.28 -1.99 -20.25
C PRO A 90 19.19 -3.19 -19.29
N ASP A 91 19.71 -4.33 -19.69
CA ASP A 91 19.87 -5.47 -18.79
C ASP A 91 20.81 -5.13 -17.63
N GLY A 92 20.52 -5.64 -16.44
CA GLY A 92 21.31 -5.38 -15.23
C GLY A 92 21.20 -3.94 -14.68
N SER A 93 20.29 -3.12 -15.24
CA SER A 93 20.15 -1.71 -14.83
C SER A 93 19.20 -1.48 -13.65
N ILE A 94 18.52 -2.51 -13.15
CA ILE A 94 17.70 -2.41 -11.94
C ILE A 94 18.24 -3.31 -10.84
N GLN A 95 18.10 -2.86 -9.61
CA GLN A 95 18.52 -3.59 -8.41
C GLN A 95 17.44 -3.53 -7.34
N PRO A 96 17.37 -4.52 -6.42
CA PRO A 96 16.45 -4.47 -5.30
C PRO A 96 16.54 -3.14 -4.56
N GLY A 97 15.39 -2.52 -4.33
CA GLY A 97 15.28 -1.26 -3.61
C GLY A 97 14.70 -1.49 -2.21
N TYR A 98 13.40 -1.26 -2.07
CA TYR A 98 12.67 -1.50 -0.82
C TYR A 98 11.34 -2.18 -1.11
N SER A 99 10.66 -2.62 -0.06
CA SER A 99 9.30 -3.10 -0.14
C SER A 99 8.40 -2.41 0.89
N GLY A 100 7.10 -2.40 0.60
CA GLY A 100 6.05 -2.02 1.55
C GLY A 100 5.04 -3.15 1.66
N ILE A 101 4.38 -3.27 2.81
CA ILE A 101 3.36 -4.30 3.03
C ILE A 101 2.03 -3.60 3.32
N ARG A 102 1.01 -3.89 2.50
CA ARG A 102 -0.34 -3.36 2.66
C ARG A 102 -1.17 -4.32 3.51
N PRO A 103 -1.80 -3.85 4.60
CA PRO A 103 -2.74 -4.64 5.36
C PRO A 103 -4.04 -4.75 4.56
N LYS A 104 -4.37 -5.94 4.09
CA LYS A 104 -5.60 -6.21 3.33
C LYS A 104 -6.65 -6.89 4.20
N LEU A 105 -7.91 -6.52 4.03
CA LEU A 105 -9.06 -7.13 4.68
C LEU A 105 -9.68 -8.28 3.87
N GLN A 106 -9.22 -8.45 2.63
CA GLN A 106 -9.63 -9.54 1.73
C GLN A 106 -8.48 -10.52 1.49
N ALA A 107 -8.83 -11.77 1.30
CA ALA A 107 -7.88 -12.81 0.91
C ALA A 107 -7.41 -12.63 -0.55
N PRO A 108 -6.28 -13.25 -0.94
CA PRO A 108 -5.86 -13.30 -2.33
C PRO A 108 -6.96 -13.80 -3.25
N GLY A 109 -7.25 -13.06 -4.33
CA GLY A 109 -8.28 -13.39 -5.31
C GLY A 109 -9.70 -12.92 -4.96
N GLU A 110 -9.95 -12.44 -3.76
CA GLU A 110 -11.21 -11.80 -3.40
C GLU A 110 -11.30 -10.35 -3.92
N PRO A 111 -12.51 -9.82 -4.11
CA PRO A 111 -12.72 -8.40 -4.41
C PRO A 111 -12.10 -7.50 -3.34
N ALA A 112 -11.56 -6.36 -3.75
CA ALA A 112 -10.99 -5.39 -2.83
C ALA A 112 -12.05 -4.89 -1.84
N LYS A 113 -11.69 -4.85 -0.55
CA LYS A 113 -12.50 -4.26 0.52
C LYS A 113 -12.00 -2.86 0.82
N ASP A 114 -12.92 -2.00 1.22
CA ASP A 114 -12.61 -0.64 1.67
C ASP A 114 -12.05 -0.63 3.09
N PHE A 115 -11.61 0.54 3.54
CA PHE A 115 -11.21 0.79 4.93
C PHE A 115 -12.36 0.45 5.88
N LEU A 116 -12.03 -0.14 7.01
CA LEU A 116 -13.00 -0.44 8.04
C LEU A 116 -12.70 0.40 9.29
N VAL A 117 -13.62 1.31 9.60
CA VAL A 117 -13.58 2.12 10.82
C VAL A 117 -14.66 1.61 11.75
N GLN A 118 -14.28 1.12 12.94
CA GLN A 118 -15.19 0.57 13.93
C GLN A 118 -15.17 1.40 15.20
N GLY A 119 -16.33 1.85 15.63
CA GLY A 119 -16.54 2.58 16.87
C GLY A 119 -17.08 1.71 18.01
N PRO A 120 -17.49 2.33 19.12
CA PRO A 120 -18.04 1.65 20.28
C PRO A 120 -19.30 0.82 19.99
N SER A 121 -20.09 1.18 18.98
CA SER A 121 -21.28 0.43 18.56
C SER A 121 -20.98 -0.96 18.03
N GLU A 122 -19.82 -1.16 17.43
CA GLU A 122 -19.41 -2.43 16.81
C GLU A 122 -18.74 -3.38 17.81
N HIS A 123 -17.92 -2.86 18.72
CA HIS A 123 -17.12 -3.69 19.63
C HIS A 123 -17.44 -3.48 21.12
N GLY A 124 -18.35 -2.55 21.48
CA GLY A 124 -18.82 -2.35 22.85
C GLY A 124 -17.86 -1.63 23.80
N ILE A 125 -16.74 -1.09 23.32
CA ILE A 125 -15.73 -0.44 24.16
C ILE A 125 -15.81 1.08 23.98
N SER A 126 -16.25 1.77 25.02
CA SER A 126 -16.34 3.23 25.01
C SER A 126 -14.98 3.90 24.87
N GLY A 127 -14.91 4.97 24.06
CA GLY A 127 -13.69 5.75 23.85
C GLY A 127 -12.64 5.09 22.96
N LEU A 128 -12.97 3.98 22.30
CA LEU A 128 -12.06 3.30 21.35
C LEU A 128 -12.64 3.39 19.94
N VAL A 129 -11.80 3.68 18.97
CA VAL A 129 -12.06 3.50 17.54
C VAL A 129 -10.94 2.70 16.91
N ASN A 130 -11.28 1.65 16.18
CA ASN A 130 -10.36 0.83 15.45
C ASN A 130 -10.34 1.20 13.96
N LEU A 131 -9.15 1.29 13.39
CA LEU A 131 -8.93 1.52 11.96
C LEU A 131 -8.26 0.29 11.36
N TYR A 132 -8.94 -0.39 10.44
CA TYR A 132 -8.43 -1.59 9.80
C TYR A 132 -8.31 -1.40 8.29
N GLY A 133 -7.29 -2.03 7.70
CA GLY A 133 -7.09 -2.01 6.26
C GLY A 133 -6.72 -0.64 5.69
N ILE A 134 -6.23 0.29 6.52
CA ILE A 134 -5.84 1.61 6.04
C ILE A 134 -4.55 1.48 5.22
N GLU A 135 -4.70 1.63 3.92
CA GLU A 135 -3.63 1.61 2.93
C GLU A 135 -3.73 2.83 2.00
N SER A 136 -3.19 2.80 0.80
CA SER A 136 -3.39 3.89 -0.18
C SER A 136 -4.87 3.94 -0.62
N PRO A 137 -5.54 5.13 -0.55
CA PRO A 137 -4.98 6.47 -0.32
C PRO A 137 -5.15 7.00 1.13
N GLY A 138 -4.94 6.18 2.16
CA GLY A 138 -5.20 6.52 3.56
C GLY A 138 -4.51 7.82 4.02
N LEU A 139 -3.28 8.08 3.58
CA LEU A 139 -2.59 9.33 3.92
C LEU A 139 -3.32 10.55 3.34
N THR A 140 -3.74 10.49 2.09
CA THR A 140 -4.52 11.57 1.46
C THR A 140 -5.89 11.74 2.10
N ALA A 141 -6.52 10.65 2.55
CA ALA A 141 -7.82 10.63 3.21
C ALA A 141 -7.75 10.86 4.72
N SER A 142 -6.56 11.08 5.30
CA SER A 142 -6.34 11.05 6.76
C SER A 142 -7.20 12.07 7.53
N LEU A 143 -7.42 13.27 6.98
CA LEU A 143 -8.26 14.28 7.63
C LEU A 143 -9.73 13.84 7.65
N ALA A 144 -10.26 13.30 6.54
CA ALA A 144 -11.62 12.78 6.51
C ALA A 144 -11.81 11.55 7.43
N ILE A 145 -10.78 10.70 7.55
CA ILE A 145 -10.79 9.61 8.52
C ILE A 145 -10.79 10.15 9.95
N ALA A 146 -10.02 11.19 10.23
CA ALA A 146 -10.01 11.85 11.54
C ALA A 146 -11.38 12.43 11.91
N ASP A 147 -12.07 13.07 10.98
CA ASP A 147 -13.42 13.59 11.20
C ASP A 147 -14.40 12.43 11.53
N GLN A 148 -14.31 11.33 10.81
CA GLN A 148 -15.12 10.15 11.09
C GLN A 148 -14.83 9.56 12.48
N VAL A 149 -13.56 9.51 12.89
CA VAL A 149 -13.17 9.06 14.24
C VAL A 149 -13.73 9.99 15.31
N ALA A 150 -13.67 11.32 15.11
CA ALA A 150 -14.23 12.31 16.02
C ALA A 150 -15.75 12.09 16.22
N LEU A 151 -16.49 11.91 15.12
CA LEU A 151 -17.93 11.61 15.17
C LEU A 151 -18.25 10.33 15.96
N LEU A 152 -17.48 9.26 15.75
CA LEU A 152 -17.67 7.97 16.46
C LEU A 152 -17.36 8.09 17.96
N LEU A 153 -16.52 9.03 18.35
CA LEU A 153 -16.18 9.31 19.75
C LEU A 153 -17.12 10.33 20.40
N GLY A 154 -18.07 10.91 19.65
CA GLY A 154 -18.97 11.95 20.13
C GLY A 154 -18.27 13.30 20.37
N ILE A 155 -17.24 13.61 19.59
CA ILE A 155 -16.54 14.88 19.62
C ILE A 155 -17.25 15.82 18.62
N ASP A 156 -17.99 16.80 19.12
CA ASP A 156 -18.90 17.64 18.33
C ASP A 156 -18.20 18.72 17.47
N GLU A 157 -16.92 19.03 17.69
CA GLU A 157 -16.13 19.93 16.85
C GLU A 157 -14.79 19.29 16.48
N PRO A 158 -14.50 19.10 15.18
CA PRO A 158 -13.13 18.81 14.76
C PRO A 158 -12.24 19.98 15.17
N ALA A 159 -11.12 19.69 15.81
CA ALA A 159 -10.13 20.72 16.11
C ALA A 159 -9.70 21.38 14.80
N VAL A 160 -10.10 22.62 14.60
CA VAL A 160 -9.60 23.44 13.48
C VAL A 160 -8.11 23.65 13.73
N ILE A 161 -7.29 22.98 12.93
CA ILE A 161 -5.84 23.17 12.90
C ILE A 161 -5.52 24.33 11.95
#